data_d25bade3f015c9033dfc6822cf29062d
#
_entry.id   d25bade3f015c9033dfc6822cf29062d
#
_cell.length_a   1.000
_cell.length_b   1.000
_cell.length_c   1.000
_cell.angle_alpha   90.00
_cell.angle_beta   90.00
_cell.angle_gamma   90.00
#
_symmetry.space_group_name_H-M   'P 1'
#
loop_
_entity.id
_entity.type
_entity.pdbx_description
1 polymer ?
#
loop_
_entity_poly.entity_id
_entity_poly.type
_entity_poly.pdbx_seq_one_letter_code
_entity_poly.pdbx_strand_id
1 'polypeptide(L)'
;MKPLYLFALATLVGLSACRTSGEYDATGTFEATEIIVSAEANGKLFFLDAEEGTRLTRGAEVGLIDTVQLYLKKLQLLASMKSVEKQRPDIQKQIAATREQIATAERERARVENLLKANAANQKQLDDWDSQLSVLQRQLDAQVSSLQNSTASLNEQSSSVAIQVAQVEDQLRKCHILAPISGTVLSKYAEPGELATTGKPLFKIADVGNMYLRAYITSAQLSTVKLGDEVKVFADFGGENRKEYTGTVTWIADEAEFTPKTILTKDERANQVYAVKIAVRNEGTIKIGMYGEVKF
;
A
#
# COMPACT_ATOMS: atom_id res chain seq x y z
N MET A 1 -44.94 -69.53 39.13
CA MET A 1 -44.41 -68.18 39.56
C MET A 1 -42.99 -68.03 39.19
N LYS A 2 -42.60 -68.07 37.92
CA LYS A 2 -41.16 -67.85 37.50
C LYS A 2 -40.91 -67.09 36.17
N PRO A 3 -41.85 -66.44 35.44
CA PRO A 3 -41.46 -65.62 34.29
C PRO A 3 -41.43 -64.13 34.56
N LEU A 4 -41.74 -63.62 35.78
CA LEU A 4 -41.88 -62.20 36.04
C LEU A 4 -40.53 -61.51 36.35
N TYR A 5 -39.54 -62.26 36.81
CA TYR A 5 -38.21 -61.72 37.15
C TYR A 5 -37.27 -61.60 35.94
N LEU A 6 -37.53 -62.31 34.83
CA LEU A 6 -36.73 -62.22 33.63
C LEU A 6 -36.99 -60.94 32.82
N PHE A 7 -38.22 -60.40 32.92
CA PHE A 7 -38.64 -59.20 32.22
C PHE A 7 -38.13 -57.90 32.89
N ALA A 8 -37.94 -57.92 34.22
CA ALA A 8 -37.44 -56.77 34.97
C ALA A 8 -35.95 -56.59 34.82
N LEU A 9 -35.18 -57.66 34.47
CA LEU A 9 -33.71 -57.53 34.25
C LEU A 9 -33.33 -57.02 32.84
N ALA A 10 -34.25 -57.26 31.85
CA ALA A 10 -34.01 -56.78 30.47
C ALA A 10 -34.30 -55.28 30.30
N THR A 11 -35.10 -54.64 31.16
CA THR A 11 -35.39 -53.22 31.13
C THR A 11 -34.32 -52.33 31.80
N LEU A 12 -33.38 -52.89 32.60
CA LEU A 12 -32.36 -52.14 33.28
C LEU A 12 -31.07 -51.96 32.45
N VAL A 13 -30.89 -52.73 31.35
CA VAL A 13 -29.72 -52.64 30.44
C VAL A 13 -29.93 -51.62 29.31
N GLY A 14 -31.18 -51.17 29.06
CA GLY A 14 -31.54 -50.26 27.97
C GLY A 14 -31.34 -48.78 28.24
N LEU A 15 -30.89 -48.36 29.44
CA LEU A 15 -30.79 -46.92 29.81
C LEU A 15 -29.36 -46.35 29.84
N SER A 16 -28.38 -47.12 29.34
CA SER A 16 -26.96 -46.68 29.28
C SER A 16 -26.51 -46.15 27.90
N ALA A 17 -27.43 -45.96 26.98
CA ALA A 17 -27.08 -45.45 25.64
C ALA A 17 -27.53 -44.00 25.50
N CYS A 18 -26.54 -43.16 25.17
CA CYS A 18 -26.62 -41.79 24.75
C CYS A 18 -26.28 -40.75 25.82
N ARG A 19 -25.03 -40.77 26.23
CA ARG A 19 -24.33 -39.54 26.56
C ARG A 19 -23.08 -39.45 25.64
N THR A 20 -23.30 -39.19 24.36
CA THR A 20 -22.27 -38.62 23.51
C THR A 20 -22.13 -37.14 23.90
N SER A 21 -21.43 -36.87 24.99
CA SER A 21 -20.78 -35.56 25.12
C SER A 21 -19.83 -35.47 23.93
N GLY A 22 -20.00 -34.45 23.07
CA GLY A 22 -19.16 -34.28 21.90
C GLY A 22 -17.69 -34.35 22.32
N GLU A 23 -16.92 -35.11 21.58
CA GLU A 23 -15.50 -35.35 21.82
C GLU A 23 -14.72 -34.02 21.70
N TYR A 24 -15.31 -32.97 21.13
CA TYR A 24 -14.77 -31.64 20.84
C TYR A 24 -15.70 -30.55 21.34
N ASP A 25 -15.08 -29.40 21.74
CA ASP A 25 -15.81 -28.29 22.37
C ASP A 25 -16.45 -27.35 21.34
N ALA A 26 -15.84 -27.20 20.15
CA ALA A 26 -16.37 -26.38 19.07
C ALA A 26 -15.88 -26.88 17.70
N THR A 27 -16.60 -26.49 16.66
CA THR A 27 -16.33 -26.85 15.26
C THR A 27 -16.27 -25.58 14.41
N GLY A 28 -15.54 -25.65 13.30
CA GLY A 28 -15.40 -24.52 12.38
C GLY A 28 -14.77 -24.90 11.05
N THR A 29 -14.34 -23.89 10.31
CA THR A 29 -13.67 -24.06 9.03
C THR A 29 -12.32 -23.33 9.03
N PHE A 30 -11.35 -23.91 8.31
CA PHE A 30 -10.06 -23.27 8.13
C PHE A 30 -10.12 -22.18 7.07
N GLU A 31 -9.62 -21.01 7.44
CA GLU A 31 -9.49 -19.82 6.62
C GLU A 31 -8.03 -19.40 6.52
N ALA A 32 -7.68 -18.64 5.48
CA ALA A 32 -6.39 -17.98 5.34
C ALA A 32 -6.59 -16.50 5.05
N THR A 33 -5.54 -15.71 5.24
CA THR A 33 -5.55 -14.33 4.74
C THR A 33 -5.42 -14.37 3.23
N GLU A 34 -6.47 -13.98 2.52
CA GLU A 34 -6.53 -13.91 1.06
C GLU A 34 -6.49 -12.47 0.58
N ILE A 35 -5.75 -12.22 -0.50
CA ILE A 35 -5.70 -10.93 -1.19
C ILE A 35 -5.96 -11.16 -2.68
N ILE A 36 -6.90 -10.41 -3.24
CA ILE A 36 -7.09 -10.32 -4.69
C ILE A 36 -6.20 -9.19 -5.18
N VAL A 37 -5.20 -9.54 -5.99
CA VAL A 37 -4.33 -8.58 -6.64
C VAL A 37 -4.99 -8.12 -7.93
N SER A 38 -5.23 -6.82 -8.03
CA SER A 38 -5.88 -6.19 -9.18
C SER A 38 -4.90 -5.27 -9.90
N ALA A 39 -5.14 -5.03 -11.19
CA ALA A 39 -4.36 -4.09 -11.98
C ALA A 39 -4.50 -2.66 -11.44
N GLU A 40 -3.40 -1.94 -11.30
CA GLU A 40 -3.35 -0.53 -10.90
C GLU A 40 -3.13 0.41 -12.09
N ALA A 41 -2.87 -0.15 -13.28
CA ALA A 41 -2.66 0.59 -14.52
C ALA A 41 -3.49 0.00 -15.67
N ASN A 42 -3.63 0.79 -16.73
CA ASN A 42 -4.32 0.38 -17.95
C ASN A 42 -3.29 0.03 -19.05
N GLY A 43 -3.45 -1.09 -19.71
CA GLY A 43 -2.59 -1.50 -20.81
C GLY A 43 -2.67 -3.00 -21.08
N LYS A 44 -1.94 -3.46 -22.10
CA LYS A 44 -1.84 -4.88 -22.39
C LYS A 44 -0.96 -5.56 -21.35
N LEU A 45 -1.40 -6.69 -20.81
CA LEU A 45 -0.62 -7.51 -19.89
C LEU A 45 0.51 -8.20 -20.68
N PHE A 46 1.74 -7.86 -20.38
CA PHE A 46 2.92 -8.35 -21.10
C PHE A 46 3.29 -9.76 -20.66
N PHE A 47 3.39 -9.97 -19.36
CA PHE A 47 3.51 -11.28 -18.72
C PHE A 47 2.80 -11.28 -17.36
N LEU A 48 2.48 -12.48 -16.86
CA LEU A 48 1.92 -12.71 -15.53
C LEU A 48 2.34 -14.09 -15.04
N ASP A 49 3.38 -14.12 -14.19
CA ASP A 49 3.99 -15.34 -13.63
C ASP A 49 3.34 -15.69 -12.28
N ALA A 50 2.01 -15.76 -12.27
CA ALA A 50 1.19 -16.07 -11.12
C ALA A 50 0.34 -17.32 -11.36
N GLU A 51 1.02 -18.45 -11.67
CA GLU A 51 0.34 -19.72 -11.90
C GLU A 51 -0.19 -20.30 -10.58
N GLU A 52 -1.36 -20.96 -10.63
CA GLU A 52 -2.00 -21.57 -9.49
C GLU A 52 -1.08 -22.57 -8.79
N GLY A 53 -1.00 -22.49 -7.46
CA GLY A 53 -0.11 -23.32 -6.66
C GLY A 53 1.33 -22.76 -6.52
N THR A 54 1.71 -21.75 -7.30
CA THR A 54 3.04 -21.12 -7.19
C THR A 54 3.18 -20.36 -5.88
N ARG A 55 4.31 -20.51 -5.21
CA ARG A 55 4.66 -19.77 -4.00
C ARG A 55 5.39 -18.49 -4.35
N LEU A 56 4.84 -17.36 -3.93
CA LEU A 56 5.40 -16.04 -4.14
C LEU A 56 5.92 -15.46 -2.83
N THR A 57 6.94 -14.61 -2.92
CA THR A 57 7.45 -13.81 -1.79
C THR A 57 6.95 -12.39 -1.89
N ARG A 58 6.69 -11.76 -0.76
CA ARG A 58 6.26 -10.35 -0.72
C ARG A 58 7.24 -9.45 -1.48
N GLY A 59 6.71 -8.59 -2.35
CA GLY A 59 7.49 -7.66 -3.19
C GLY A 59 8.09 -8.28 -4.45
N ALA A 60 7.92 -9.59 -4.69
CA ALA A 60 8.32 -10.20 -5.95
C ALA A 60 7.48 -9.63 -7.10
N GLU A 61 8.15 -9.27 -8.20
CA GLU A 61 7.48 -8.88 -9.44
C GLU A 61 6.96 -10.14 -10.14
N VAL A 62 5.67 -10.16 -10.39
CA VAL A 62 4.94 -11.30 -10.94
C VAL A 62 4.26 -11.00 -12.27
N GLY A 63 4.30 -9.74 -12.69
CA GLY A 63 3.72 -9.36 -13.98
C GLY A 63 4.05 -7.93 -14.37
N LEU A 64 3.84 -7.64 -15.66
CA LEU A 64 4.09 -6.32 -16.24
C LEU A 64 2.97 -5.96 -17.22
N ILE A 65 2.42 -4.77 -17.03
CA ILE A 65 1.53 -4.11 -17.99
C ILE A 65 2.39 -3.23 -18.91
N ASP A 66 1.99 -3.09 -20.17
CA ASP A 66 2.73 -2.32 -21.19
C ASP A 66 3.05 -0.89 -20.70
N THR A 67 4.34 -0.57 -20.69
CA THR A 67 4.89 0.69 -20.19
C THR A 67 5.32 1.66 -21.30
N VAL A 68 5.27 1.24 -22.57
CA VAL A 68 5.91 1.97 -23.69
C VAL A 68 5.40 3.41 -23.79
N GLN A 69 4.09 3.61 -23.76
CA GLN A 69 3.50 4.96 -23.89
C GLN A 69 3.84 5.87 -22.70
N LEU A 70 3.83 5.32 -21.48
CA LEU A 70 4.20 6.04 -20.28
C LEU A 70 5.69 6.41 -20.28
N TYR A 71 6.55 5.49 -20.70
CA TYR A 71 7.98 5.74 -20.82
C TYR A 71 8.30 6.85 -21.84
N LEU A 72 7.66 6.82 -23.02
CA LEU A 72 7.80 7.88 -24.03
C LEU A 72 7.30 9.22 -23.49
N LYS A 73 6.19 9.24 -22.76
CA LYS A 73 5.68 10.43 -22.10
C LYS A 73 6.65 11.00 -21.08
N LYS A 74 7.28 10.14 -20.26
CA LYS A 74 8.35 10.55 -19.35
C LYS A 74 9.51 11.22 -20.08
N LEU A 75 10.00 10.62 -21.17
CA LEU A 75 11.08 11.20 -21.98
C LEU A 75 10.70 12.58 -22.55
N GLN A 76 9.46 12.73 -23.02
CA GLN A 76 8.95 14.01 -23.54
C GLN A 76 8.96 15.10 -22.44
N LEU A 77 8.52 14.76 -21.23
CA LEU A 77 8.50 15.71 -20.09
C LEU A 77 9.91 16.08 -19.65
N LEU A 78 10.85 15.13 -19.60
CA LEU A 78 12.25 15.39 -19.29
C LEU A 78 12.90 16.31 -20.34
N ALA A 79 12.59 16.14 -21.61
CA ALA A 79 13.05 17.03 -22.68
C ALA A 79 12.47 18.44 -22.52
N SER A 80 11.19 18.57 -22.16
CA SER A 80 10.54 19.85 -21.86
C SER A 80 11.19 20.55 -20.67
N MET A 81 11.45 19.84 -19.57
CA MET A 81 12.12 20.37 -18.39
C MET A 81 13.50 20.92 -18.75
N LYS A 82 14.30 20.16 -19.51
CA LYS A 82 15.61 20.58 -19.97
C LYS A 82 15.54 21.82 -20.89
N SER A 83 14.48 21.95 -21.71
CA SER A 83 14.25 23.12 -22.55
C SER A 83 14.01 24.36 -21.70
N VAL A 84 13.18 24.27 -20.65
CA VAL A 84 12.92 25.37 -19.70
C VAL A 84 14.20 25.78 -18.98
N GLU A 85 15.00 24.83 -18.53
CA GLU A 85 16.29 25.10 -17.86
C GLU A 85 17.26 25.87 -18.74
N LYS A 86 17.31 25.55 -20.03
CA LYS A 86 18.17 26.23 -21.00
C LYS A 86 17.76 27.69 -21.28
N GLN A 87 16.52 28.06 -20.98
CA GLN A 87 16.03 29.43 -21.15
C GLN A 87 16.46 30.37 -20.00
N ARG A 88 17.04 29.85 -18.93
CA ARG A 88 17.51 30.65 -17.81
C ARG A 88 18.59 31.64 -18.28
N PRO A 89 18.41 32.95 -18.02
CA PRO A 89 19.37 33.93 -18.42
C PRO A 89 20.66 33.82 -17.61
N ASP A 90 21.80 34.02 -18.27
CA ASP A 90 23.08 34.26 -17.58
C ASP A 90 23.11 35.72 -17.09
N ILE A 91 22.70 35.92 -15.84
CA ILE A 91 22.59 37.25 -15.23
C ILE A 91 23.93 38.00 -15.33
N GLN A 92 25.04 37.34 -15.04
CA GLN A 92 26.35 37.99 -15.01
C GLN A 92 26.74 38.55 -16.38
N LYS A 93 26.50 37.79 -17.45
CA LYS A 93 26.78 38.27 -18.81
C LYS A 93 25.84 39.39 -19.23
N GLN A 94 24.57 39.35 -18.84
CA GLN A 94 23.61 40.36 -19.24
C GLN A 94 23.79 41.69 -18.55
N ILE A 95 24.33 41.73 -17.31
CA ILE A 95 24.61 42.97 -16.58
C ILE A 95 26.05 43.47 -16.76
N ALA A 96 26.92 42.74 -17.45
CA ALA A 96 28.34 43.07 -17.59
C ALA A 96 28.57 44.46 -18.21
N ALA A 97 27.83 44.82 -19.26
CA ALA A 97 27.92 46.13 -19.91
C ALA A 97 27.53 47.27 -18.98
N THR A 98 26.43 47.14 -18.22
CA THR A 98 26.01 48.16 -17.25
C THR A 98 27.01 48.33 -16.11
N ARG A 99 27.61 47.22 -15.63
CA ARG A 99 28.66 47.27 -14.63
C ARG A 99 29.91 48.02 -15.14
N GLU A 100 30.31 47.79 -16.38
CA GLU A 100 31.45 48.50 -16.94
C GLU A 100 31.16 50.00 -17.13
N GLN A 101 29.93 50.39 -17.49
CA GLN A 101 29.50 51.78 -17.53
C GLN A 101 29.60 52.43 -16.15
N ILE A 102 29.13 51.73 -15.09
CA ILE A 102 29.27 52.24 -13.71
C ILE A 102 30.73 52.40 -13.33
N ALA A 103 31.57 51.39 -13.56
CA ALA A 103 32.98 51.47 -13.27
C ALA A 103 33.70 52.64 -14.00
N THR A 104 33.28 52.93 -15.24
CA THR A 104 33.77 54.07 -15.99
C THR A 104 33.32 55.39 -15.39
N ALA A 105 32.02 55.51 -15.04
CA ALA A 105 31.48 56.70 -14.41
C ALA A 105 32.12 56.97 -13.03
N GLU A 106 32.41 55.92 -12.26
CA GLU A 106 33.12 56.02 -10.97
C GLU A 106 34.55 56.56 -11.15
N ARG A 107 35.28 56.09 -12.17
CA ARG A 107 36.61 56.58 -12.48
C ARG A 107 36.57 58.07 -12.87
N GLU A 108 35.65 58.50 -13.73
CA GLU A 108 35.52 59.91 -14.12
C GLU A 108 35.03 60.78 -12.97
N ARG A 109 34.11 60.33 -12.13
CA ARG A 109 33.72 61.01 -10.89
C ARG A 109 34.94 61.28 -9.98
N ALA A 110 35.76 60.24 -9.72
CA ALA A 110 36.94 60.35 -8.89
C ALA A 110 37.99 61.35 -9.51
N ARG A 111 38.09 61.34 -10.84
CA ARG A 111 38.96 62.34 -11.56
C ARG A 111 38.47 63.75 -11.36
N VAL A 112 37.18 64.02 -11.55
CA VAL A 112 36.59 65.36 -11.37
C VAL A 112 36.69 65.80 -9.91
N GLU A 113 36.49 64.94 -8.94
CA GLU A 113 36.66 65.23 -7.51
C GLU A 113 38.09 65.66 -7.16
N ASN A 114 39.11 65.03 -7.76
CA ASN A 114 40.49 65.39 -7.57
C ASN A 114 40.80 66.73 -8.24
N LEU A 115 40.25 67.00 -9.43
CA LEU A 115 40.40 68.33 -10.11
C LEU A 115 39.68 69.41 -9.32
N LEU A 116 38.54 69.16 -8.71
CA LEU A 116 37.86 70.13 -7.86
C LEU A 116 38.70 70.48 -6.63
N LYS A 117 39.37 69.55 -5.97
CA LYS A 117 40.33 69.77 -4.87
C LYS A 117 41.51 70.65 -5.31
N ALA A 118 41.92 70.59 -6.59
CA ALA A 118 42.96 71.41 -7.18
C ALA A 118 42.44 72.75 -7.76
N ASN A 119 41.18 73.13 -7.55
CA ASN A 119 40.50 74.28 -8.12
C ASN A 119 40.47 74.28 -9.67
N ALA A 120 40.59 73.13 -10.33
CA ALA A 120 40.60 72.93 -11.78
C ALA A 120 39.30 72.41 -12.38
N ALA A 121 38.22 72.23 -11.56
CA ALA A 121 36.89 71.86 -11.96
C ALA A 121 35.86 72.64 -11.13
N ASN A 122 34.55 72.53 -11.52
CA ASN A 122 33.45 73.19 -10.78
C ASN A 122 32.56 72.11 -10.12
N GLN A 123 31.84 72.49 -9.08
CA GLN A 123 30.92 71.63 -8.34
C GLN A 123 29.88 70.99 -9.22
N LYS A 124 29.34 71.73 -10.20
CA LYS A 124 28.29 71.17 -11.11
C LYS A 124 28.80 69.95 -11.87
N GLN A 125 30.06 69.92 -12.28
CA GLN A 125 30.63 68.73 -12.98
C GLN A 125 30.66 67.50 -12.09
N LEU A 126 30.87 67.62 -10.79
CA LEU A 126 30.80 66.52 -9.84
C LEU A 126 29.37 66.08 -9.64
N ASP A 127 28.44 67.02 -9.46
CA ASP A 127 27.00 66.73 -9.29
C ASP A 127 26.40 66.05 -10.54
N ASP A 128 26.87 66.40 -11.76
CA ASP A 128 26.47 65.73 -13.00
C ASP A 128 26.89 64.24 -13.01
N TRP A 129 28.14 63.94 -12.57
CA TRP A 129 28.62 62.55 -12.46
C TRP A 129 27.90 61.76 -11.35
N ASP A 130 27.62 62.37 -10.20
CA ASP A 130 26.83 61.74 -9.12
C ASP A 130 25.42 61.41 -9.60
N SER A 131 24.79 62.29 -10.34
CA SER A 131 23.49 62.05 -10.96
C SER A 131 23.55 60.92 -11.98
N GLN A 132 24.57 60.90 -12.84
CA GLN A 132 24.78 59.83 -13.84
C GLN A 132 24.99 58.47 -13.18
N LEU A 133 25.83 58.38 -12.13
CA LEU A 133 26.05 57.17 -11.34
C LEU A 133 24.77 56.66 -10.71
N SER A 134 23.96 57.55 -10.10
CA SER A 134 22.69 57.20 -9.51
C SER A 134 21.73 56.58 -10.53
N VAL A 135 21.69 57.13 -11.74
CA VAL A 135 20.85 56.58 -12.84
C VAL A 135 21.32 55.18 -13.23
N LEU A 136 22.64 54.99 -13.46
CA LEU A 136 23.22 53.70 -13.87
C LEU A 136 23.04 52.63 -12.80
N GLN A 137 23.19 52.97 -11.52
CA GLN A 137 22.96 52.06 -10.40
C GLN A 137 21.49 51.60 -10.35
N ARG A 138 20.54 52.55 -10.45
CA ARG A 138 19.10 52.20 -10.49
C ARG A 138 18.77 51.34 -11.71
N GLN A 139 19.39 51.60 -12.86
CA GLN A 139 19.23 50.78 -14.07
C GLN A 139 19.75 49.35 -13.84
N LEU A 140 20.94 49.21 -13.21
CA LEU A 140 21.49 47.90 -12.85
C LEU A 140 20.52 47.13 -11.92
N ASP A 141 20.05 47.80 -10.86
CA ASP A 141 19.13 47.16 -9.88
C ASP A 141 17.82 46.69 -10.55
N ALA A 142 17.25 47.53 -11.42
CA ALA A 142 16.05 47.16 -12.18
C ALA A 142 16.30 45.96 -13.12
N GLN A 143 17.46 45.95 -13.80
CA GLN A 143 17.87 44.87 -14.70
C GLN A 143 18.09 43.57 -13.93
N VAL A 144 18.81 43.61 -12.80
CA VAL A 144 19.05 42.45 -11.92
C VAL A 144 17.70 41.90 -11.40
N SER A 145 16.84 42.78 -10.89
CA SER A 145 15.49 42.36 -10.39
C SER A 145 14.66 41.70 -11.47
N SER A 146 14.63 42.26 -12.68
CA SER A 146 13.91 41.68 -13.83
C SER A 146 14.43 40.27 -14.19
N LEU A 147 15.77 40.10 -14.24
CA LEU A 147 16.39 38.81 -14.55
C LEU A 147 16.19 37.78 -13.45
N GLN A 148 16.22 38.20 -12.18
CA GLN A 148 15.92 37.32 -11.04
C GLN A 148 14.48 36.85 -11.07
N ASN A 149 13.52 37.74 -11.33
CA ASN A 149 12.10 37.37 -11.44
C ASN A 149 11.86 36.43 -12.63
N SER A 150 12.51 36.65 -13.77
CA SER A 150 12.48 35.74 -14.91
C SER A 150 13.04 34.35 -14.55
N THR A 151 14.16 34.31 -13.85
CA THR A 151 14.77 33.04 -13.37
C THR A 151 13.86 32.32 -12.37
N ALA A 152 13.26 33.05 -11.45
CA ALA A 152 12.29 32.50 -10.50
C ALA A 152 11.08 31.87 -11.22
N SER A 153 10.50 32.57 -12.19
CA SER A 153 9.40 32.06 -13.01
C SER A 153 9.77 30.78 -13.77
N LEU A 154 10.97 30.73 -14.37
CA LEU A 154 11.45 29.54 -15.06
C LEU A 154 11.72 28.37 -14.09
N ASN A 155 12.16 28.67 -12.85
CA ASN A 155 12.31 27.65 -11.81
C ASN A 155 10.94 27.02 -11.43
N GLU A 156 9.92 27.85 -11.23
CA GLU A 156 8.56 27.37 -10.95
C GLU A 156 7.99 26.54 -12.11
N GLN A 157 8.22 26.96 -13.35
CA GLN A 157 7.83 26.21 -14.52
C GLN A 157 8.56 24.85 -14.59
N SER A 158 9.88 24.81 -14.34
CA SER A 158 10.65 23.58 -14.27
C SER A 158 10.14 22.65 -13.17
N SER A 159 9.83 23.19 -11.98
CA SER A 159 9.25 22.45 -10.87
C SER A 159 7.89 21.82 -11.21
N SER A 160 7.04 22.57 -11.91
CA SER A 160 5.76 22.05 -12.40
C SER A 160 5.92 20.86 -13.34
N VAL A 161 6.89 20.92 -14.27
CA VAL A 161 7.20 19.79 -15.16
C VAL A 161 7.80 18.62 -14.37
N ALA A 162 8.64 18.88 -13.37
CA ALA A 162 9.19 17.83 -12.51
C ALA A 162 8.09 17.04 -11.76
N ILE A 163 7.04 17.73 -11.30
CA ILE A 163 5.87 17.06 -10.70
C ILE A 163 5.16 16.16 -11.73
N GLN A 164 5.01 16.61 -12.96
CA GLN A 164 4.43 15.79 -14.02
C GLN A 164 5.29 14.54 -14.33
N VAL A 165 6.61 14.67 -14.29
CA VAL A 165 7.53 13.52 -14.41
C VAL A 165 7.27 12.54 -13.28
N ALA A 166 7.20 13.01 -12.03
CA ALA A 166 6.94 12.15 -10.87
C ALA A 166 5.59 11.42 -10.96
N GLN A 167 4.54 12.06 -11.50
CA GLN A 167 3.24 11.44 -11.73
C GLN A 167 3.34 10.29 -12.76
N VAL A 168 4.08 10.49 -13.85
CA VAL A 168 4.27 9.44 -14.86
C VAL A 168 5.14 8.30 -14.29
N GLU A 169 6.13 8.60 -13.46
CA GLU A 169 6.93 7.59 -12.77
C GLU A 169 6.09 6.74 -11.80
N ASP A 170 5.13 7.36 -11.11
CA ASP A 170 4.18 6.62 -10.29
C ASP A 170 3.31 5.67 -11.13
N GLN A 171 2.81 6.14 -12.27
CA GLN A 171 2.06 5.30 -13.21
C GLN A 171 2.92 4.15 -13.76
N LEU A 172 4.19 4.40 -14.06
CA LEU A 172 5.13 3.35 -14.48
C LEU A 172 5.34 2.30 -13.39
N ARG A 173 5.50 2.70 -12.12
CA ARG A 173 5.60 1.75 -11.00
C ARG A 173 4.35 0.86 -10.90
N LYS A 174 3.16 1.43 -11.10
CA LYS A 174 1.87 0.72 -11.07
C LYS A 174 1.68 -0.27 -12.21
N CYS A 175 2.49 -0.17 -13.28
CA CYS A 175 2.52 -1.19 -14.33
C CYS A 175 3.22 -2.48 -13.89
N HIS A 176 4.09 -2.42 -12.88
CA HIS A 176 4.76 -3.58 -12.31
C HIS A 176 3.84 -4.22 -11.26
N ILE A 177 3.43 -5.45 -11.51
CA ILE A 177 2.54 -6.20 -10.64
C ILE A 177 3.38 -6.94 -9.61
N LEU A 178 3.23 -6.54 -8.33
CA LEU A 178 4.01 -7.10 -7.23
C LEU A 178 3.13 -7.96 -6.32
N ALA A 179 3.71 -9.02 -5.74
CA ALA A 179 3.04 -9.81 -4.72
C ALA A 179 2.94 -9.02 -3.40
N PRO A 180 1.72 -8.73 -2.88
CA PRO A 180 1.54 -7.90 -1.68
C PRO A 180 1.93 -8.62 -0.39
N ILE A 181 1.81 -9.96 -0.37
CA ILE A 181 2.18 -10.84 0.74
C ILE A 181 3.01 -12.02 0.24
N SER A 182 3.73 -12.68 1.14
CA SER A 182 4.27 -14.01 0.87
C SER A 182 3.14 -15.04 1.01
N GLY A 183 2.98 -15.90 0.00
CA GLY A 183 1.86 -16.85 0.00
C GLY A 183 1.85 -17.73 -1.24
N THR A 184 0.75 -18.45 -1.42
CA THR A 184 0.51 -19.31 -2.59
C THR A 184 -0.60 -18.72 -3.44
N VAL A 185 -0.42 -18.71 -4.74
CA VAL A 185 -1.46 -18.30 -5.71
C VAL A 185 -2.58 -19.34 -5.67
N LEU A 186 -3.80 -18.87 -5.39
CA LEU A 186 -5.00 -19.73 -5.34
C LEU A 186 -5.72 -19.79 -6.67
N SER A 187 -5.80 -18.66 -7.38
CA SER A 187 -6.51 -18.55 -8.66
C SER A 187 -5.87 -17.47 -9.52
N LYS A 188 -5.80 -17.72 -10.81
CA LYS A 188 -5.38 -16.78 -11.84
C LYS A 188 -6.62 -16.31 -12.62
N TYR A 189 -6.78 -14.99 -12.80
CA TYR A 189 -7.97 -14.40 -13.43
C TYR A 189 -7.69 -13.70 -14.75
N ALA A 190 -6.41 -13.56 -15.13
CA ALA A 190 -6.01 -12.90 -16.36
C ALA A 190 -4.82 -13.61 -17.00
N GLU A 191 -4.76 -13.55 -18.33
CA GLU A 191 -3.68 -14.16 -19.09
C GLU A 191 -2.80 -13.10 -19.79
N PRO A 192 -1.50 -13.40 -20.03
CA PRO A 192 -0.66 -12.56 -20.86
C PRO A 192 -1.31 -12.28 -22.22
N GLY A 193 -1.25 -11.04 -22.66
CA GLY A 193 -1.88 -10.61 -23.92
C GLY A 193 -3.26 -9.97 -23.75
N GLU A 194 -3.94 -10.18 -22.62
CA GLU A 194 -5.21 -9.53 -22.32
C GLU A 194 -5.03 -8.04 -21.98
N LEU A 195 -6.11 -7.27 -22.12
CA LEU A 195 -6.16 -5.89 -21.66
C LEU A 195 -6.44 -5.87 -20.16
N ALA A 196 -5.51 -5.30 -19.41
CA ALA A 196 -5.69 -4.94 -18.01
C ALA A 196 -6.28 -3.53 -17.94
N THR A 197 -7.29 -3.37 -17.08
CA THR A 197 -7.86 -2.07 -16.70
C THR A 197 -7.78 -1.91 -15.19
N THR A 198 -7.61 -0.68 -14.73
CA THR A 198 -7.54 -0.40 -13.28
C THR A 198 -8.71 -1.03 -12.54
N GLY A 199 -8.42 -1.83 -11.50
CA GLY A 199 -9.39 -2.59 -10.73
C GLY A 199 -9.71 -4.00 -11.26
N LYS A 200 -9.23 -4.39 -12.46
CA LYS A 200 -9.43 -5.76 -12.97
C LYS A 200 -8.64 -6.75 -12.09
N PRO A 201 -9.28 -7.77 -11.51
CA PRO A 201 -8.59 -8.84 -10.80
C PRO A 201 -7.61 -9.57 -11.72
N LEU A 202 -6.40 -9.81 -11.24
CA LEU A 202 -5.34 -10.52 -11.98
C LEU A 202 -5.11 -11.92 -11.40
N PHE A 203 -4.96 -12.02 -10.09
CA PHE A 203 -4.83 -13.30 -9.38
C PHE A 203 -5.21 -13.14 -7.91
N LYS A 204 -5.43 -14.28 -7.24
CA LYS A 204 -5.66 -14.36 -5.80
C LYS A 204 -4.49 -15.06 -5.14
N ILE A 205 -3.95 -14.46 -4.06
CA ILE A 205 -2.88 -15.03 -3.25
C ILE A 205 -3.34 -15.21 -1.81
N ALA A 206 -2.90 -16.27 -1.14
CA ALA A 206 -3.19 -16.52 0.27
C ALA A 206 -1.95 -16.96 1.05
N ASP A 207 -1.87 -16.54 2.31
CA ASP A 207 -0.90 -17.07 3.26
C ASP A 207 -1.42 -18.39 3.82
N VAL A 208 -1.19 -19.47 3.08
CA VAL A 208 -1.58 -20.82 3.49
C VAL A 208 -0.65 -21.45 4.53
N GLY A 209 0.45 -20.80 4.89
CA GLY A 209 1.36 -21.24 5.95
C GLY A 209 0.86 -20.87 7.36
N ASN A 210 0.13 -19.75 7.47
CA ASN A 210 -0.49 -19.28 8.70
C ASN A 210 -2.00 -19.23 8.50
N MET A 211 -2.69 -20.28 8.95
CA MET A 211 -4.13 -20.41 8.80
C MET A 211 -4.85 -20.10 10.10
N TYR A 212 -6.14 -19.88 9.99
CA TYR A 212 -7.02 -19.68 11.14
C TYR A 212 -8.13 -20.71 11.07
N LEU A 213 -8.41 -21.40 12.19
CA LEU A 213 -9.67 -22.08 12.37
C LEU A 213 -10.69 -21.06 12.88
N ARG A 214 -11.73 -20.76 12.09
CA ARG A 214 -12.87 -19.98 12.54
C ARG A 214 -13.88 -20.96 13.12
N ALA A 215 -13.87 -21.11 14.44
CA ALA A 215 -14.75 -21.99 15.20
C ALA A 215 -15.84 -21.16 15.88
N TYR A 216 -16.91 -21.84 16.30
CA TYR A 216 -18.06 -21.22 16.93
C TYR A 216 -18.27 -21.82 18.32
N ILE A 217 -18.23 -20.96 19.34
CA ILE A 217 -18.42 -21.33 20.74
C ILE A 217 -19.76 -20.81 21.28
N THR A 218 -20.31 -21.48 22.25
CA THR A 218 -21.53 -21.07 22.94
C THR A 218 -21.25 -19.97 23.99
N SER A 219 -22.31 -19.26 24.44
CA SER A 219 -22.19 -18.27 25.50
C SER A 219 -21.62 -18.85 26.81
N ALA A 220 -21.87 -20.13 27.10
CA ALA A 220 -21.32 -20.80 28.28
C ALA A 220 -19.79 -20.97 28.17
N GLN A 221 -19.29 -21.35 26.99
CA GLN A 221 -17.88 -21.55 26.74
C GLN A 221 -17.11 -20.20 26.70
N LEU A 222 -17.77 -19.09 26.33
CA LEU A 222 -17.17 -17.76 26.27
C LEU A 222 -16.55 -17.34 27.60
N SER A 223 -17.09 -17.81 28.74
CA SER A 223 -16.52 -17.48 30.05
C SER A 223 -15.19 -18.18 30.35
N THR A 224 -14.87 -19.25 29.64
CA THR A 224 -13.68 -20.09 29.86
C THR A 224 -12.56 -19.84 28.85
N VAL A 225 -12.90 -19.39 27.62
CA VAL A 225 -11.95 -19.17 26.53
C VAL A 225 -11.42 -17.73 26.58
N LYS A 226 -10.11 -17.55 26.54
CA LYS A 226 -9.44 -16.25 26.57
C LYS A 226 -8.52 -16.05 25.39
N LEU A 227 -8.28 -14.79 25.05
CA LEU A 227 -7.26 -14.42 24.06
C LEU A 227 -5.89 -14.89 24.54
N GLY A 228 -5.14 -15.56 23.65
CA GLY A 228 -3.80 -16.09 23.93
C GLY A 228 -3.81 -17.53 24.44
N ASP A 229 -4.96 -18.15 24.69
CA ASP A 229 -5.03 -19.54 25.12
C ASP A 229 -4.48 -20.47 24.03
N GLU A 230 -3.64 -21.41 24.44
CA GLU A 230 -3.22 -22.53 23.59
C GLU A 230 -4.26 -23.63 23.64
N VAL A 231 -4.69 -24.07 22.46
CA VAL A 231 -5.78 -25.04 22.29
C VAL A 231 -5.37 -26.13 21.32
N LYS A 232 -6.02 -27.30 21.44
CA LYS A 232 -5.84 -28.41 20.49
C LYS A 232 -6.83 -28.27 19.35
N VAL A 233 -6.30 -28.22 18.13
CA VAL A 233 -7.07 -28.12 16.90
C VAL A 233 -6.93 -29.42 16.12
N PHE A 234 -8.04 -29.96 15.66
CA PHE A 234 -8.09 -31.21 14.90
C PHE A 234 -8.60 -30.88 13.49
N ALA A 235 -7.78 -31.09 12.48
CA ALA A 235 -8.21 -30.97 11.08
C ALA A 235 -8.87 -32.28 10.63
N ASP A 236 -10.06 -32.14 10.01
CA ASP A 236 -10.85 -33.29 9.53
C ASP A 236 -10.43 -33.61 8.09
N PHE A 237 -9.78 -34.77 7.91
CA PHE A 237 -9.38 -35.30 6.60
C PHE A 237 -10.39 -36.33 6.05
N GLY A 238 -11.53 -36.47 6.71
CA GLY A 238 -12.58 -37.41 6.36
C GLY A 238 -12.46 -38.75 7.07
N GLY A 239 -13.63 -39.34 7.43
CA GLY A 239 -13.70 -40.55 8.23
C GLY A 239 -13.20 -40.35 9.66
N GLU A 240 -12.35 -41.26 10.13
CA GLU A 240 -11.71 -41.18 11.46
C GLU A 240 -10.33 -40.52 11.41
N ASN A 241 -9.88 -40.06 10.23
CA ASN A 241 -8.56 -39.44 10.03
C ASN A 241 -8.56 -38.01 10.52
N ARG A 242 -8.09 -37.77 11.73
CA ARG A 242 -7.91 -36.44 12.32
C ARG A 242 -6.43 -36.24 12.66
N LYS A 243 -5.90 -35.08 12.31
CA LYS A 243 -4.54 -34.68 12.68
C LYS A 243 -4.62 -33.55 13.69
N GLU A 244 -3.96 -33.73 14.84
CA GLU A 244 -3.85 -32.72 15.90
C GLU A 244 -2.82 -31.66 15.53
N TYR A 245 -3.17 -30.40 15.80
CA TYR A 245 -2.31 -29.22 15.70
C TYR A 245 -2.46 -28.39 16.97
N THR A 246 -1.40 -27.68 17.34
CA THR A 246 -1.51 -26.66 18.39
C THR A 246 -1.98 -25.35 17.73
N GLY A 247 -3.01 -24.76 18.32
CA GLY A 247 -3.53 -23.46 17.92
C GLY A 247 -3.51 -22.45 19.05
N THR A 248 -3.54 -21.17 18.73
CA THR A 248 -3.63 -20.08 19.70
C THR A 248 -4.85 -19.22 19.40
N VAL A 249 -5.67 -18.93 20.40
CA VAL A 249 -6.83 -18.05 20.29
C VAL A 249 -6.36 -16.62 20.04
N THR A 250 -6.64 -16.08 18.85
CA THR A 250 -6.19 -14.74 18.43
C THR A 250 -7.29 -13.69 18.41
N TRP A 251 -8.55 -14.12 18.33
CA TRP A 251 -9.70 -13.23 18.32
C TRP A 251 -10.96 -13.95 18.77
N ILE A 252 -11.82 -13.23 19.48
CA ILE A 252 -13.14 -13.65 19.90
C ILE A 252 -14.12 -12.56 19.48
N ALA A 253 -15.23 -12.91 18.85
CA ALA A 253 -16.24 -11.95 18.40
C ALA A 253 -16.90 -11.24 19.57
N ASP A 254 -17.06 -9.92 19.46
CA ASP A 254 -17.82 -9.10 20.44
C ASP A 254 -19.34 -9.21 20.21
N GLU A 255 -19.75 -9.66 19.04
CA GLU A 255 -21.16 -9.83 18.65
C GLU A 255 -21.47 -11.30 18.40
N ALA A 256 -22.67 -11.71 18.84
CA ALA A 256 -23.16 -13.06 18.57
C ALA A 256 -23.51 -13.21 17.08
N GLU A 257 -23.07 -14.30 16.49
CA GLU A 257 -23.48 -14.73 15.16
C GLU A 257 -24.63 -15.73 15.27
N PHE A 258 -25.60 -15.64 14.34
CA PHE A 258 -26.64 -16.65 14.23
C PHE A 258 -26.16 -17.72 13.26
N THR A 259 -26.31 -19.00 13.69
CA THR A 259 -26.21 -20.08 12.70
C THR A 259 -27.32 -19.89 11.65
N PRO A 260 -27.03 -20.06 10.35
CA PRO A 260 -27.98 -19.75 9.27
C PRO A 260 -29.15 -20.71 9.23
N LYS A 261 -30.13 -20.58 10.15
CA LYS A 261 -31.45 -21.19 10.12
C LYS A 261 -32.52 -20.16 10.41
N THR A 262 -33.49 -20.10 9.54
CA THR A 262 -34.43 -19.00 9.30
C THR A 262 -35.63 -18.90 10.22
N ILE A 263 -35.72 -19.58 11.38
CA ILE A 263 -36.89 -19.52 12.29
C ILE A 263 -36.45 -19.44 13.74
N LEU A 264 -36.78 -18.33 14.40
CA LEU A 264 -36.46 -18.04 15.79
C LEU A 264 -37.53 -18.59 16.74
N THR A 265 -37.32 -19.78 17.29
CA THR A 265 -38.09 -20.28 18.45
C THR A 265 -37.40 -19.92 19.77
N LYS A 266 -38.12 -20.05 20.91
CA LYS A 266 -37.54 -19.76 22.23
C LYS A 266 -36.29 -20.58 22.57
N ASP A 267 -36.22 -21.81 22.03
CA ASP A 267 -35.10 -22.74 22.22
C ASP A 267 -33.86 -22.34 21.38
N GLU A 268 -34.03 -21.56 20.29
CA GLU A 268 -32.94 -21.09 19.46
C GLU A 268 -32.19 -19.89 20.02
N ARG A 269 -32.76 -19.13 20.97
CA ARG A 269 -32.02 -18.11 21.73
C ARG A 269 -30.94 -18.72 22.64
N ALA A 270 -31.06 -19.99 22.98
CA ALA A 270 -30.03 -20.73 23.72
C ALA A 270 -28.83 -21.11 22.85
N ASN A 271 -28.91 -20.91 21.52
CA ASN A 271 -27.89 -21.29 20.54
C ASN A 271 -27.19 -20.09 19.90
N GLN A 272 -27.12 -18.95 20.60
CA GLN A 272 -26.21 -17.86 20.20
C GLN A 272 -24.78 -18.36 20.26
N VAL A 273 -24.06 -18.22 19.16
CA VAL A 273 -22.65 -18.62 19.05
C VAL A 273 -21.79 -17.41 18.81
N TYR A 274 -20.57 -17.47 19.32
CA TYR A 274 -19.56 -16.45 19.10
C TYR A 274 -18.44 -17.05 18.25
N ALA A 275 -18.05 -16.34 17.19
CA ALA A 275 -16.94 -16.76 16.37
C ALA A 275 -15.61 -16.55 17.11
N VAL A 276 -14.75 -17.55 17.03
CA VAL A 276 -13.39 -17.52 17.60
C VAL A 276 -12.40 -17.82 16.49
N LYS A 277 -11.36 -17.01 16.33
CA LYS A 277 -10.25 -17.30 15.41
C LYS A 277 -9.08 -17.87 16.18
N ILE A 278 -8.66 -19.04 15.77
CA ILE A 278 -7.55 -19.78 16.35
C ILE A 278 -6.46 -19.88 15.28
N ALA A 279 -5.31 -19.23 15.53
CA ALA A 279 -4.17 -19.30 14.61
C ALA A 279 -3.54 -20.69 14.67
N VAL A 280 -3.32 -21.28 13.51
CA VAL A 280 -2.73 -22.62 13.35
C VAL A 280 -1.63 -22.56 12.30
N ARG A 281 -0.44 -23.05 12.63
CA ARG A 281 0.64 -23.20 11.67
C ARG A 281 0.38 -24.41 10.77
N ASN A 282 0.32 -24.18 9.46
CA ASN A 282 0.05 -25.22 8.48
C ASN A 282 1.34 -25.70 7.81
N GLU A 283 1.56 -27.00 7.79
CA GLU A 283 2.65 -27.66 7.08
C GLU A 283 2.30 -28.01 5.62
N GLY A 284 1.19 -27.44 5.09
CA GLY A 284 0.72 -27.64 3.70
C GLY A 284 -0.40 -28.66 3.55
N THR A 285 -0.80 -29.34 4.61
CA THR A 285 -1.86 -30.37 4.59
C THR A 285 -3.25 -29.79 4.77
N ILE A 286 -3.41 -28.75 5.59
CA ILE A 286 -4.69 -28.06 5.79
C ILE A 286 -5.02 -27.22 4.55
N LYS A 287 -6.26 -27.29 4.09
CA LYS A 287 -6.77 -26.50 2.97
C LYS A 287 -7.86 -25.52 3.44
N ILE A 288 -7.98 -24.40 2.74
CA ILE A 288 -9.03 -23.42 2.98
C ILE A 288 -10.40 -24.09 2.78
N GLY A 289 -11.33 -23.87 3.71
CA GLY A 289 -12.66 -24.47 3.70
C GLY A 289 -12.73 -25.89 4.30
N MET A 290 -11.60 -26.50 4.71
CA MET A 290 -11.64 -27.76 5.47
C MET A 290 -12.31 -27.53 6.81
N TYR A 291 -13.03 -28.54 7.29
CA TYR A 291 -13.59 -28.56 8.63
C TYR A 291 -12.49 -28.84 9.67
N GLY A 292 -12.66 -28.25 10.82
CA GLY A 292 -11.80 -28.48 11.96
C GLY A 292 -12.59 -28.41 13.26
N GLU A 293 -12.05 -29.04 14.26
CA GLU A 293 -12.61 -29.12 15.61
C GLU A 293 -11.58 -28.59 16.59
N VAL A 294 -12.04 -28.06 17.71
CA VAL A 294 -11.16 -27.56 18.76
C VAL A 294 -11.57 -28.11 20.10
N LYS A 295 -10.55 -28.35 20.94
CA LYS A 295 -10.66 -28.67 22.34
C LYS A 295 -9.90 -27.62 23.14
N PHE A 296 -10.66 -26.90 23.96
CA PHE A 296 -10.15 -25.82 24.81
C PHE A 296 -9.51 -26.35 26.11
#